data_ea166a40fbfe01ebd64a617db4bac8de
#
_entry.id   ea166a40fbfe01ebd64a617db4bac8de
#
_cell.length_a   1.000
_cell.length_b   1.000
_cell.length_c   1.000
_cell.angle_alpha   90.00
_cell.angle_beta   90.00
_cell.angle_gamma   90.00
#
_symmetry.space_group_name_H-M   'P 1'
#
loop_
_entity.id
_entity.type
_entity.pdbx_description
1 polymer ?
#
loop_
_entity_poly.entity_id
_entity_poly.type
_entity_poly.pdbx_seq_one_letter_code
_entity_poly.pdbx_strand_id
1 'polypeptide(L)'
;CRNTKPYLEKIGVACPKCGKELVIILDFEKIVAEIAPETTIQVTDVDKMGDRPICNSPIVIAEDSILLSKMIDDSLERAGFTNVKNFSNGQEAWDYLSQIHNDSDLYDKVNLVITDIEMPEMDGHRLTKLIKDDEHLKKIPVIIFSSLINDQMRQKGKELGADEQLSKPEIGHLITVMDELLARFKKQYSQQ
;
A
#
# COMPACT_ATOMS: atom_id res chain seq x y z
N CYS A 1 10.45 -9.64 35.45
CA CYS A 1 11.05 -9.09 34.20
C CYS A 1 11.50 -10.24 33.32
N ARG A 2 10.61 -10.76 32.50
CA ARG A 2 10.96 -11.78 31.47
C ARG A 2 10.71 -11.25 30.11
N ASN A 3 11.72 -11.40 29.25
CA ASN A 3 11.77 -11.27 27.80
C ASN A 3 11.43 -9.90 27.17
N THR A 4 12.48 -9.25 26.76
CA THR A 4 12.45 -8.07 25.90
C THR A 4 12.79 -8.44 24.47
N LYS A 5 11.92 -8.13 23.53
CA LYS A 5 12.19 -8.11 22.09
C LYS A 5 12.80 -6.76 21.66
N PRO A 6 13.47 -6.64 20.49
CA PRO A 6 14.49 -5.63 20.23
C PRO A 6 14.02 -4.23 19.77
N TYR A 7 12.81 -3.80 20.06
CA TYR A 7 12.32 -2.45 19.74
C TYR A 7 12.00 -1.65 20.99
N LEU A 8 13.05 -1.11 21.62
CA LEU A 8 12.94 -0.46 22.92
C LEU A 8 13.58 0.92 22.91
N GLU A 9 12.79 1.99 22.98
CA GLU A 9 13.30 3.28 23.43
C GLU A 9 13.55 3.24 24.94
N LYS A 10 14.77 3.58 25.35
CA LYS A 10 15.17 3.66 26.74
C LYS A 10 14.54 4.89 27.40
N ILE A 11 13.55 4.69 28.23
CA ILE A 11 13.07 5.71 29.16
C ILE A 11 13.87 5.51 30.45
N GLY A 12 14.72 6.46 30.83
CA GLY A 12 15.65 6.39 31.94
C GLY A 12 15.04 6.29 33.36
N VAL A 13 14.11 5.36 33.56
CA VAL A 13 13.46 5.09 34.85
C VAL A 13 13.84 3.67 35.30
N ALA A 14 14.47 3.57 36.45
CA ALA A 14 14.86 2.29 37.03
C ALA A 14 13.67 1.55 37.67
N CYS A 15 13.59 0.24 37.47
CA CYS A 15 12.59 -0.61 38.14
C CYS A 15 12.80 -0.57 39.66
N PRO A 16 11.78 -0.18 40.45
CA PRO A 16 11.93 -0.08 41.91
C PRO A 16 12.17 -1.43 42.59
N LYS A 17 11.89 -2.56 41.92
CA LYS A 17 12.09 -3.93 42.50
C LYS A 17 13.43 -4.55 42.16
N CYS A 18 14.07 -4.22 41.05
CA CYS A 18 15.30 -4.90 40.62
C CYS A 18 16.42 -3.94 40.19
N GLY A 19 16.21 -2.62 40.23
CA GLY A 19 17.20 -1.60 39.86
C GLY A 19 17.57 -1.55 38.34
N LYS A 20 16.95 -2.39 37.50
CA LYS A 20 17.17 -2.39 36.08
C LYS A 20 16.33 -1.30 35.39
N GLU A 21 16.80 -0.78 34.28
CA GLU A 21 16.04 0.18 33.46
C GLU A 21 14.66 -0.38 33.10
N LEU A 22 13.62 0.40 33.34
CA LEU A 22 12.27 0.12 32.91
C LEU A 22 12.16 0.55 31.45
N VAL A 23 11.77 -0.39 30.64
CA VAL A 23 11.51 -0.15 29.20
C VAL A 23 10.01 -0.33 28.98
N ILE A 24 9.34 0.74 28.56
CA ILE A 24 7.94 0.69 28.16
C ILE A 24 7.92 0.36 26.67
N ILE A 25 7.32 -0.78 26.34
CA ILE A 25 7.02 -1.13 24.95
C ILE A 25 5.64 -0.53 24.67
N LEU A 26 5.61 0.47 23.81
CA LEU A 26 4.35 0.97 23.25
C LEU A 26 3.99 0.10 22.06
N ASP A 27 2.90 -0.61 22.19
CA ASP A 27 2.26 -1.31 21.07
C ASP A 27 1.43 -0.27 20.29
N PHE A 28 2.08 0.41 19.36
CA PHE A 28 1.45 1.46 18.58
C PHE A 28 0.30 0.92 17.72
N GLU A 29 0.40 -0.30 17.22
CA GLU A 29 -0.66 -0.93 16.43
C GLU A 29 -1.92 -1.09 17.30
N LYS A 30 -1.75 -1.55 18.53
CA LYS A 30 -2.85 -1.69 19.49
C LYS A 30 -3.43 -0.35 19.91
N ILE A 31 -2.58 0.66 20.14
CA ILE A 31 -3.01 2.01 20.49
C ILE A 31 -3.83 2.63 19.34
N VAL A 32 -3.35 2.53 18.11
CA VAL A 32 -4.07 3.04 16.92
C VAL A 32 -5.38 2.29 16.74
N ALA A 33 -5.40 0.96 16.88
CA ALA A 33 -6.62 0.15 16.79
C ALA A 33 -7.65 0.50 17.88
N GLU A 34 -7.21 0.92 19.08
CA GLU A 34 -8.11 1.33 20.16
C GLU A 34 -8.64 2.76 20.00
N ILE A 35 -7.83 3.69 19.45
CA ILE A 35 -8.18 5.11 19.30
C ILE A 35 -8.98 5.38 18.02
N ALA A 36 -8.63 4.73 16.93
CA ALA A 36 -9.22 4.92 15.61
C ALA A 36 -9.37 3.58 14.88
N PRO A 37 -10.26 2.69 15.34
CA PRO A 37 -10.46 1.37 14.77
C PRO A 37 -10.86 1.41 13.28
N GLU A 38 -11.50 2.49 12.86
CA GLU A 38 -11.90 2.72 11.47
C GLU A 38 -10.73 3.04 10.53
N THR A 39 -9.57 3.39 11.06
CA THR A 39 -8.36 3.67 10.26
C THR A 39 -7.37 2.50 10.25
N THR A 40 -7.63 1.47 11.06
CA THR A 40 -6.72 0.34 11.22
C THR A 40 -6.99 -0.71 10.14
N ILE A 41 -5.98 -0.98 9.32
CA ILE A 41 -6.00 -2.09 8.37
C ILE A 41 -6.16 -3.40 9.16
N GLN A 42 -7.28 -4.11 8.97
CA GLN A 42 -7.53 -5.36 9.66
C GLN A 42 -6.87 -6.52 8.90
N VAL A 43 -5.63 -6.83 9.25
CA VAL A 43 -4.85 -7.95 8.68
C VAL A 43 -5.59 -9.29 8.82
N THR A 44 -6.47 -9.43 9.82
CA THR A 44 -7.34 -10.61 10.02
C THR A 44 -8.29 -10.89 8.86
N ASP A 45 -8.58 -9.91 8.00
CA ASP A 45 -9.44 -10.14 6.83
C ASP A 45 -8.69 -10.90 5.73
N VAL A 46 -7.37 -10.77 5.68
CA VAL A 46 -6.52 -11.54 4.76
C VAL A 46 -6.48 -13.01 5.16
N ASP A 47 -6.40 -13.31 6.47
CA ASP A 47 -6.36 -14.69 6.98
C ASP A 47 -7.65 -15.47 6.65
N LYS A 48 -8.77 -14.78 6.46
CA LYS A 48 -10.06 -15.39 6.06
C LYS A 48 -10.10 -15.79 4.58
N MET A 49 -9.17 -15.29 3.75
CA MET A 49 -9.17 -15.58 2.31
C MET A 49 -8.60 -16.95 1.95
N GLY A 50 -8.08 -17.72 2.95
CA GLY A 50 -7.51 -19.06 2.76
C GLY A 50 -6.17 -19.07 2.02
N ASP A 51 -5.70 -20.28 1.68
CA ASP A 51 -4.45 -20.46 0.94
C ASP A 51 -4.57 -19.89 -0.48
N ARG A 52 -3.72 -18.94 -0.81
CA ARG A 52 -3.71 -18.26 -2.11
C ARG A 52 -2.45 -18.61 -2.90
N PRO A 53 -2.52 -18.71 -4.24
CA PRO A 53 -1.33 -18.91 -5.06
C PRO A 53 -0.41 -17.69 -4.99
N ILE A 54 0.89 -17.93 -5.07
CA ILE A 54 1.89 -16.86 -5.14
C ILE A 54 1.69 -16.07 -6.45
N CYS A 55 1.59 -14.75 -6.32
CA CYS A 55 1.49 -13.80 -7.43
C CYS A 55 2.75 -12.94 -7.49
N ASN A 56 3.57 -13.15 -8.51
CA ASN A 56 4.81 -12.39 -8.73
C ASN A 56 4.63 -11.19 -9.69
N SER A 57 3.40 -10.71 -9.89
CA SER A 57 3.15 -9.52 -10.69
C SER A 57 3.76 -8.29 -10.00
N PRO A 58 4.54 -7.48 -10.73
CA PRO A 58 5.16 -6.29 -10.14
C PRO A 58 4.11 -5.22 -9.84
N ILE A 59 4.09 -4.78 -8.60
CA ILE A 59 3.16 -3.79 -8.06
C ILE A 59 3.95 -2.59 -7.54
N VAL A 60 3.50 -1.39 -7.87
CA VAL A 60 4.04 -0.13 -7.36
C VAL A 60 3.07 0.44 -6.33
N ILE A 61 3.57 0.82 -5.16
CA ILE A 61 2.79 1.47 -4.10
C ILE A 61 3.42 2.83 -3.79
N ALA A 62 2.58 3.87 -3.72
CA ALA A 62 2.95 5.19 -3.23
C ALA A 62 2.16 5.48 -1.94
N GLU A 63 2.86 5.55 -0.81
CA GLU A 63 2.32 5.72 0.54
C GLU A 63 3.36 6.42 1.41
N ASP A 64 3.02 7.58 1.99
CA ASP A 64 3.96 8.37 2.79
C ASP A 64 4.07 7.92 4.25
N SER A 65 3.07 7.24 4.77
CA SER A 65 3.11 6.68 6.11
C SER A 65 3.91 5.38 6.15
N ILE A 66 5.08 5.40 6.78
CA ILE A 66 5.93 4.21 6.96
C ILE A 66 5.16 3.06 7.62
N LEU A 67 4.32 3.37 8.61
CA LEU A 67 3.52 2.38 9.31
C LEU A 67 2.48 1.74 8.39
N LEU A 68 1.71 2.56 7.66
CA LEU A 68 0.68 2.07 6.75
C LEU A 68 1.29 1.30 5.57
N SER A 69 2.39 1.80 4.98
CA SER A 69 3.14 1.10 3.93
C SER A 69 3.53 -0.30 4.39
N LYS A 70 4.09 -0.43 5.61
CA LYS A 70 4.45 -1.73 6.17
C LYS A 70 3.23 -2.63 6.42
N MET A 71 2.13 -2.09 6.91
CA MET A 71 0.90 -2.88 7.13
C MET A 71 0.29 -3.37 5.82
N ILE A 72 0.35 -2.56 4.76
CA ILE A 72 -0.07 -2.95 3.41
C ILE A 72 0.85 -4.07 2.91
N ASP A 73 2.18 -3.90 3.00
CA ASP A 73 3.16 -4.91 2.58
C ASP A 73 2.94 -6.25 3.29
N ASP A 74 2.84 -6.25 4.61
CA ASP A 74 2.62 -7.46 5.41
C ASP A 74 1.29 -8.16 5.01
N SER A 75 0.26 -7.37 4.66
CA SER A 75 -1.02 -7.89 4.20
C SER A 75 -0.94 -8.48 2.79
N LEU A 76 -0.24 -7.81 1.88
CA LEU A 76 -0.03 -8.27 0.50
C LEU A 76 0.85 -9.52 0.46
N GLU A 77 1.92 -9.59 1.26
CA GLU A 77 2.78 -10.77 1.37
C GLU A 77 1.98 -11.98 1.85
N ARG A 78 1.13 -11.83 2.90
CA ARG A 78 0.22 -12.89 3.36
C ARG A 78 -0.78 -13.30 2.31
N ALA A 79 -1.23 -12.37 1.46
CA ALA A 79 -2.10 -12.65 0.32
C ALA A 79 -1.37 -13.27 -0.89
N GLY A 80 -0.07 -13.51 -0.79
CA GLY A 80 0.75 -14.15 -1.83
C GLY A 80 1.36 -13.20 -2.86
N PHE A 81 1.24 -11.87 -2.70
CA PHE A 81 1.91 -10.91 -3.58
C PHE A 81 3.36 -10.68 -3.12
N THR A 82 4.33 -11.07 -3.94
CA THR A 82 5.75 -11.11 -3.54
C THR A 82 6.62 -10.08 -4.24
N ASN A 83 6.08 -9.35 -5.22
CA ASN A 83 6.84 -8.38 -6.01
C ASN A 83 6.23 -6.97 -5.87
N VAL A 84 6.48 -6.36 -4.72
CA VAL A 84 5.97 -5.03 -4.36
C VAL A 84 7.12 -4.04 -4.27
N LYS A 85 6.96 -2.86 -4.84
CA LYS A 85 7.91 -1.75 -4.79
C LYS A 85 7.24 -0.52 -4.20
N ASN A 86 7.75 -0.05 -3.06
CA ASN A 86 7.21 1.06 -2.30
C ASN A 86 7.95 2.37 -2.58
N PHE A 87 7.19 3.46 -2.61
CA PHE A 87 7.66 4.83 -2.72
C PHE A 87 6.99 5.69 -1.65
N SER A 88 7.71 6.65 -1.10
CA SER A 88 7.25 7.48 0.01
C SER A 88 6.36 8.66 -0.41
N ASN A 89 6.22 8.89 -1.72
CA ASN A 89 5.35 9.93 -2.29
C ASN A 89 5.10 9.70 -3.78
N GLY A 90 4.16 10.46 -4.34
CA GLY A 90 3.82 10.35 -5.75
C GLY A 90 4.94 10.80 -6.70
N GLN A 91 5.84 11.70 -6.26
CA GLN A 91 6.95 12.15 -7.10
C GLN A 91 7.97 11.03 -7.31
N GLU A 92 8.37 10.34 -6.25
CA GLU A 92 9.30 9.20 -6.36
C GLU A 92 8.72 8.07 -7.22
N ALA A 93 7.43 7.78 -7.03
CA ALA A 93 6.74 6.79 -7.86
C ALA A 93 6.71 7.21 -9.33
N TRP A 94 6.43 8.47 -9.63
CA TRP A 94 6.45 9.01 -10.98
C TRP A 94 7.85 8.99 -11.59
N ASP A 95 8.88 9.38 -10.84
CA ASP A 95 10.27 9.37 -11.31
C ASP A 95 10.70 7.95 -11.72
N TYR A 96 10.32 6.95 -10.95
CA TYR A 96 10.53 5.55 -11.33
C TYR A 96 9.75 5.15 -12.58
N LEU A 97 8.45 5.42 -12.64
CA LEU A 97 7.59 5.05 -13.77
C LEU A 97 8.03 5.76 -15.06
N SER A 98 8.41 7.03 -14.99
CA SER A 98 8.88 7.81 -16.13
C SER A 98 10.25 7.37 -16.67
N GLN A 99 11.07 6.69 -15.85
CA GLN A 99 12.32 6.09 -16.31
C GLN A 99 12.08 4.83 -17.15
N ILE A 100 11.05 4.05 -16.81
CA ILE A 100 10.78 2.74 -17.42
C ILE A 100 9.67 2.76 -18.49
N HIS A 101 8.96 3.88 -18.68
CA HIS A 101 7.74 3.94 -19.51
C HIS A 101 7.98 3.56 -20.97
N ASN A 102 9.19 3.76 -21.50
CA ASN A 102 9.57 3.41 -22.87
C ASN A 102 10.29 2.05 -23.00
N ASP A 103 10.44 1.33 -21.90
CA ASP A 103 11.13 0.05 -21.90
C ASP A 103 10.28 -1.03 -22.61
N SER A 104 10.90 -1.86 -23.41
CA SER A 104 10.22 -2.96 -24.08
C SER A 104 9.67 -4.02 -23.11
N ASP A 105 10.22 -4.07 -21.89
CA ASP A 105 9.85 -4.95 -20.78
C ASP A 105 9.05 -4.21 -19.69
N LEU A 106 8.36 -3.11 -20.05
CA LEU A 106 7.57 -2.29 -19.10
C LEU A 106 6.64 -3.14 -18.22
N TYR A 107 5.94 -4.10 -18.83
CA TYR A 107 4.98 -4.93 -18.10
C TYR A 107 5.62 -6.05 -17.25
N ASP A 108 6.92 -6.28 -17.39
CA ASP A 108 7.69 -7.10 -16.46
C ASP A 108 8.13 -6.29 -15.21
N LYS A 109 7.96 -4.95 -15.26
CA LYS A 109 8.38 -4.01 -14.21
C LYS A 109 7.23 -3.38 -13.46
N VAL A 110 6.03 -3.28 -14.06
CA VAL A 110 4.82 -2.74 -13.40
C VAL A 110 3.54 -3.28 -14.07
N ASN A 111 2.65 -3.85 -13.25
CA ASN A 111 1.34 -4.36 -13.68
C ASN A 111 0.17 -3.70 -12.93
N LEU A 112 0.43 -3.02 -11.82
CA LEU A 112 -0.56 -2.34 -11.00
C LEU A 112 0.11 -1.22 -10.23
N VAL A 113 -0.59 -0.10 -10.07
CA VAL A 113 -0.19 1.00 -9.18
C VAL A 113 -1.26 1.17 -8.10
N ILE A 114 -0.83 1.27 -6.85
CA ILE A 114 -1.67 1.63 -5.71
C ILE A 114 -1.13 2.94 -5.16
N THR A 115 -1.99 3.92 -4.91
CA THR A 115 -1.55 5.23 -4.40
C THR A 115 -2.48 5.76 -3.32
N ASP A 116 -1.91 6.33 -2.27
CA ASP A 116 -2.68 7.23 -1.40
C ASP A 116 -2.99 8.53 -2.15
N ILE A 117 -3.97 9.30 -1.64
CA ILE A 117 -4.28 10.66 -2.12
C ILE A 117 -3.35 11.66 -1.47
N GLU A 118 -3.26 11.67 -0.14
CA GLU A 118 -2.50 12.69 0.61
C GLU A 118 -1.06 12.27 0.82
N MET A 119 -0.18 12.80 0.00
CA MET A 119 1.26 12.60 0.09
C MET A 119 2.00 13.91 -0.15
N PRO A 120 3.21 14.09 0.44
CA PRO A 120 4.05 15.24 0.16
C PRO A 120 4.53 15.23 -1.31
N GLU A 121 4.98 16.38 -1.80
CA GLU A 121 5.55 16.62 -3.13
C GLU A 121 4.57 16.40 -4.28
N MET A 122 4.01 15.21 -4.41
CA MET A 122 3.00 14.89 -5.42
C MET A 122 1.88 14.02 -4.81
N ASP A 123 0.65 14.51 -4.87
CA ASP A 123 -0.54 13.78 -4.45
C ASP A 123 -0.92 12.64 -5.41
N GLY A 124 -1.71 11.67 -4.92
CA GLY A 124 -2.11 10.51 -5.71
C GLY A 124 -3.03 10.80 -6.88
N HIS A 125 -3.80 11.88 -6.83
CA HIS A 125 -4.61 12.31 -7.98
C HIS A 125 -3.71 12.79 -9.13
N ARG A 126 -2.68 13.57 -8.82
CA ARG A 126 -1.70 14.03 -9.81
C ARG A 126 -0.92 12.87 -10.39
N LEU A 127 -0.47 11.93 -9.54
CA LEU A 127 0.20 10.70 -9.98
C LEU A 127 -0.70 9.90 -10.94
N THR A 128 -1.96 9.67 -10.56
CA THR A 128 -2.95 8.98 -11.40
C THR A 128 -3.11 9.66 -12.75
N LYS A 129 -3.23 11.01 -12.75
CA LYS A 129 -3.35 11.76 -13.99
C LYS A 129 -2.14 11.56 -14.89
N LEU A 130 -0.93 11.69 -14.37
CA LEU A 130 0.31 11.52 -15.14
C LEU A 130 0.40 10.13 -15.77
N ILE A 131 0.07 9.07 -14.98
CA ILE A 131 0.04 7.70 -15.48
C ILE A 131 -0.99 7.54 -16.61
N LYS A 132 -2.19 8.09 -16.43
CA LYS A 132 -3.28 7.92 -17.41
C LYS A 132 -3.14 8.82 -18.66
N ASP A 133 -2.39 9.90 -18.58
CA ASP A 133 -2.06 10.77 -19.71
C ASP A 133 -0.87 10.23 -20.55
N ASP A 134 -0.02 9.34 -19.99
CA ASP A 134 1.13 8.76 -20.68
C ASP A 134 0.71 7.63 -21.63
N GLU A 135 1.28 7.60 -22.85
CA GLU A 135 0.86 6.67 -23.91
C GLU A 135 1.13 5.19 -23.57
N HIS A 136 2.16 4.91 -22.79
CA HIS A 136 2.57 3.56 -22.43
C HIS A 136 1.99 3.13 -21.08
N LEU A 137 2.01 4.03 -20.09
CA LEU A 137 1.57 3.75 -18.72
C LEU A 137 0.04 3.74 -18.55
N LYS A 138 -0.73 4.45 -19.41
CA LYS A 138 -2.20 4.58 -19.28
C LYS A 138 -2.97 3.26 -19.20
N LYS A 139 -2.36 2.19 -19.72
CA LYS A 139 -2.93 0.85 -19.71
C LYS A 139 -2.80 0.15 -18.35
N ILE A 140 -1.85 0.58 -17.54
CA ILE A 140 -1.60 0.01 -16.20
C ILE A 140 -2.76 0.43 -15.29
N PRO A 141 -3.41 -0.52 -14.61
CA PRO A 141 -4.47 -0.20 -13.66
C PRO A 141 -3.93 0.59 -12.47
N VAL A 142 -4.72 1.57 -12.01
CA VAL A 142 -4.41 2.42 -10.87
C VAL A 142 -5.53 2.32 -9.85
N ILE A 143 -5.18 1.93 -8.62
CA ILE A 143 -6.08 1.93 -7.45
C ILE A 143 -5.71 3.10 -6.56
N ILE A 144 -6.68 3.96 -6.23
CA ILE A 144 -6.56 4.93 -5.15
C ILE A 144 -7.00 4.24 -3.86
N PHE A 145 -6.09 4.15 -2.88
CA PHE A 145 -6.34 3.53 -1.58
C PHE A 145 -6.04 4.53 -0.48
N SER A 146 -7.08 5.18 0.07
CA SER A 146 -6.92 6.33 0.96
C SER A 146 -7.92 6.35 2.11
N SER A 147 -7.54 6.95 3.24
CA SER A 147 -8.43 7.23 4.36
C SER A 147 -9.43 8.35 4.07
N LEU A 148 -9.13 9.20 3.07
CA LEU A 148 -9.92 10.36 2.71
C LEU A 148 -10.71 10.14 1.41
N ILE A 149 -11.66 9.22 1.43
CA ILE A 149 -12.55 9.01 0.29
C ILE A 149 -13.94 9.54 0.59
N ASN A 150 -14.27 10.70 0.02
CA ASN A 150 -15.61 11.26 -0.04
C ASN A 150 -16.13 11.31 -1.49
N ASP A 151 -17.39 11.70 -1.69
CA ASP A 151 -18.00 11.71 -3.02
C ASP A 151 -17.26 12.60 -4.02
N GLN A 152 -16.73 13.76 -3.58
CA GLN A 152 -15.94 14.64 -4.44
C GLN A 152 -14.61 14.01 -4.86
N MET A 153 -13.92 13.35 -3.92
CA MET A 153 -12.68 12.64 -4.20
C MET A 153 -12.91 11.45 -5.14
N ARG A 154 -14.02 10.69 -4.93
CA ARG A 154 -14.42 9.61 -5.85
C ARG A 154 -14.70 10.11 -7.25
N GLN A 155 -15.43 11.22 -7.37
CA GLN A 155 -15.72 11.83 -8.67
C GLN A 155 -14.42 12.25 -9.36
N LYS A 156 -13.54 12.96 -8.65
CA LYS A 156 -12.25 13.41 -9.17
C LYS A 156 -11.37 12.23 -9.62
N GLY A 157 -11.21 11.19 -8.80
CA GLY A 157 -10.41 10.01 -9.16
C GLY A 157 -10.95 9.31 -10.41
N LYS A 158 -12.28 9.22 -10.53
CA LYS A 158 -12.93 8.66 -11.73
C LYS A 158 -12.67 9.51 -12.98
N GLU A 159 -12.74 10.83 -12.87
CA GLU A 159 -12.44 11.76 -13.99
C GLU A 159 -10.97 11.67 -14.42
N LEU A 160 -10.07 11.37 -13.50
CA LEU A 160 -8.65 11.17 -13.77
C LEU A 160 -8.32 9.79 -14.34
N GLY A 161 -9.30 8.88 -14.37
CA GLY A 161 -9.14 7.54 -14.94
C GLY A 161 -8.62 6.49 -13.95
N ALA A 162 -8.72 6.72 -12.63
CA ALA A 162 -8.47 5.66 -11.66
C ALA A 162 -9.42 4.47 -11.93
N ASP A 163 -8.87 3.26 -11.91
CA ASP A 163 -9.64 2.04 -12.18
C ASP A 163 -10.52 1.67 -10.99
N GLU A 164 -10.00 1.89 -9.75
CA GLU A 164 -10.77 1.72 -8.52
C GLU A 164 -10.34 2.70 -7.41
N GLN A 165 -11.23 2.90 -6.44
CA GLN A 165 -10.99 3.77 -5.29
C GLN A 165 -11.54 3.14 -4.03
N LEU A 166 -10.67 2.82 -3.08
CA LEU A 166 -10.96 2.04 -1.89
C LEU A 166 -10.52 2.77 -0.62
N SER A 167 -11.27 2.56 0.45
CA SER A 167 -10.95 3.07 1.77
C SER A 167 -9.89 2.20 2.46
N LYS A 168 -8.90 2.81 3.14
CA LYS A 168 -7.77 2.11 3.75
C LYS A 168 -8.11 0.97 4.73
N PRO A 169 -9.17 0.97 5.54
CA PRO A 169 -9.47 -0.19 6.36
C PRO A 169 -9.90 -1.42 5.54
N GLU A 170 -10.26 -1.27 4.27
CA GLU A 170 -10.80 -2.35 3.42
C GLU A 170 -9.71 -3.16 2.71
N ILE A 171 -8.69 -3.66 3.43
CA ILE A 171 -7.56 -4.40 2.84
C ILE A 171 -7.99 -5.69 2.13
N GLY A 172 -8.97 -6.41 2.66
CA GLY A 172 -9.50 -7.61 2.02
C GLY A 172 -10.18 -7.30 0.68
N HIS A 173 -10.87 -6.16 0.59
CA HIS A 173 -11.46 -5.68 -0.65
C HIS A 173 -10.38 -5.22 -1.64
N LEU A 174 -9.33 -4.53 -1.17
CA LEU A 174 -8.17 -4.19 -2.00
C LEU A 174 -7.58 -5.42 -2.67
N ILE A 175 -7.32 -6.49 -1.93
CA ILE A 175 -6.76 -7.73 -2.46
C ILE A 175 -7.67 -8.34 -3.55
N THR A 176 -8.98 -8.37 -3.31
CA THR A 176 -9.95 -8.88 -4.30
C THR A 176 -9.92 -8.07 -5.60
N VAL A 177 -9.92 -6.75 -5.49
CA VAL A 177 -9.86 -5.83 -6.63
C VAL A 177 -8.52 -5.96 -7.37
N MET A 178 -7.41 -6.12 -6.65
CA MET A 178 -6.09 -6.37 -7.25
C MET A 178 -6.10 -7.63 -8.11
N ASP A 179 -6.67 -8.74 -7.62
CA ASP A 179 -6.78 -9.98 -8.39
C ASP A 179 -7.56 -9.79 -9.69
N GLU A 180 -8.70 -9.09 -9.62
CA GLU A 180 -9.53 -8.81 -10.78
C GLU A 180 -8.81 -7.94 -11.82
N LEU A 181 -8.16 -6.87 -11.37
CA LEU A 181 -7.43 -5.94 -12.24
C LEU A 181 -6.21 -6.60 -12.87
N LEU A 182 -5.43 -7.35 -12.08
CA LEU A 182 -4.27 -8.09 -12.59
C LEU A 182 -4.66 -9.20 -13.56
N ALA A 183 -5.75 -9.93 -13.30
CA ALA A 183 -6.26 -10.95 -14.22
C ALA A 183 -6.70 -10.32 -15.55
N ARG A 184 -7.40 -9.19 -15.49
CA ARG A 184 -7.84 -8.42 -16.67
C ARG A 184 -6.65 -7.90 -17.46
N PHE A 185 -5.68 -7.31 -16.78
CA PHE A 185 -4.46 -6.79 -17.38
C PHE A 185 -3.65 -7.89 -18.08
N LYS A 186 -3.39 -9.01 -17.39
CA LYS A 186 -2.68 -10.16 -17.98
C LYS A 186 -3.38 -10.72 -19.21
N LYS A 187 -4.70 -10.89 -19.16
CA LYS A 187 -5.47 -11.39 -20.31
C LYS A 187 -5.34 -10.49 -21.55
N GLN A 188 -5.21 -9.18 -21.33
CA GLN A 188 -5.08 -8.19 -22.40
C GLN A 188 -3.66 -8.18 -23.02
N TYR A 189 -2.62 -8.50 -22.22
CA TYR A 189 -1.20 -8.35 -22.63
C TYR A 189 -0.43 -9.65 -22.77
N SER A 190 -0.98 -10.81 -22.31
CA SER A 190 -0.38 -12.13 -22.56
C SER A 190 -0.62 -12.67 -23.98
N GLN A 191 -1.28 -11.91 -24.85
CA GLN A 191 -1.56 -12.28 -26.24
C GLN A 191 -0.72 -11.47 -27.24
N GLN A 192 0.29 -10.73 -26.79
CA GLN A 192 1.31 -10.09 -27.60
C GLN A 192 2.68 -10.76 -27.42
#